data_45cbd65a7427e4ca3bb80214d9204a1a
#
_entry.id   45cbd65a7427e4ca3bb80214d9204a1a
#
_cell.length_a   1.000
_cell.length_b   1.000
_cell.length_c   1.000
_cell.angle_alpha   90.00
_cell.angle_beta   90.00
_cell.angle_gamma   90.00
#
_symmetry.space_group_name_H-M   'P 1'
#
loop_
_entity.id
_entity.type
_entity.pdbx_description
1 polymer ?
#
loop_
_entity_poly.entity_id
_entity_poly.type
_entity_poly.pdbx_seq_one_letter_code
_entity_poly.pdbx_strand_id
1 'polypeptide(L)'
;MDIFGIPIQAFMGQLMLGLVNGSFYAMLSLGLAVIFGLLGIVNFAHGALYMIGAYVAFVLLDKFGINYWFALVISPLVVGALGVVIERTLLKRLYKIDPIYGLLLTFGLALIAEGVFRYWFDVSGQSYPVPDLLQGATNLGFMVLPNYRAWVVFASLTVCLGTWYTIERTRLGAYLRAGTENPALVQAFGINVPVMVMLTYGAGAGLAALAGVLAAPVIQVTPLMGSNLIIVVFAVVVIGGMGSILGSILTGLGLGIVEGLTKVFYPEASSIVVFVIMAIVLMIRPAGLFGKEK
;
A
#
# COMPACT_ATOMS: atom_id res chain seq x y z
N MET A 1 -26.78 9.01 -23.03
CA MET A 1 -25.50 9.18 -23.76
C MET A 1 -24.69 7.93 -23.57
N ASP A 2 -24.30 7.31 -24.64
CA ASP A 2 -23.48 6.09 -24.63
C ASP A 2 -22.08 6.41 -25.16
N ILE A 3 -21.05 5.93 -24.49
CA ILE A 3 -19.66 6.02 -24.93
C ILE A 3 -19.27 4.64 -25.41
N PHE A 4 -18.98 4.48 -26.71
CA PHE A 4 -18.69 3.17 -27.34
C PHE A 4 -19.76 2.10 -27.12
N GLY A 5 -21.06 2.50 -27.08
CA GLY A 5 -22.19 1.58 -26.85
C GLY A 5 -22.39 1.19 -25.37
N ILE A 6 -21.68 1.83 -24.44
CA ILE A 6 -21.79 1.60 -22.99
C ILE A 6 -22.46 2.82 -22.35
N PRO A 7 -23.45 2.63 -21.44
CA PRO A 7 -24.07 3.73 -20.73
C PRO A 7 -23.01 4.54 -19.94
N ILE A 8 -23.07 5.87 -20.07
CA ILE A 8 -22.11 6.78 -19.41
C ILE A 8 -22.01 6.52 -17.90
N GLN A 9 -23.11 6.11 -17.29
CA GLN A 9 -23.16 5.80 -15.85
C GLN A 9 -22.28 4.58 -15.50
N ALA A 10 -22.32 3.52 -16.33
CA ALA A 10 -21.50 2.33 -16.13
C ALA A 10 -20.02 2.65 -16.35
N PHE A 11 -19.69 3.42 -17.37
CA PHE A 11 -18.33 3.87 -17.66
C PHE A 11 -17.76 4.69 -16.52
N MET A 12 -18.46 5.73 -16.08
CA MET A 12 -18.02 6.59 -14.98
C MET A 12 -17.97 5.86 -13.64
N GLY A 13 -18.91 4.95 -13.40
CA GLY A 13 -18.93 4.09 -12.22
C GLY A 13 -17.67 3.22 -12.10
N GLN A 14 -17.27 2.56 -13.17
CA GLN A 14 -16.07 1.72 -13.20
C GLN A 14 -14.77 2.54 -13.14
N LEU A 15 -14.75 3.72 -13.78
CA LEU A 15 -13.62 4.64 -13.68
C LEU A 15 -13.41 5.09 -12.22
N MET A 16 -14.48 5.41 -11.50
CA MET A 16 -14.41 5.76 -10.08
C MET A 16 -14.01 4.58 -9.20
N LEU A 17 -14.53 3.39 -9.45
CA LEU A 17 -14.08 2.18 -8.76
C LEU A 17 -12.59 1.91 -9.01
N GLY A 18 -12.15 2.09 -10.25
CA GLY A 18 -10.74 2.01 -10.62
C GLY A 18 -9.88 3.02 -9.86
N LEU A 19 -10.35 4.26 -9.71
CA LEU A 19 -9.66 5.29 -8.95
C LEU A 19 -9.56 4.94 -7.46
N VAL A 20 -10.62 4.39 -6.86
CA VAL A 20 -10.60 3.92 -5.46
C VAL A 20 -9.60 2.78 -5.28
N ASN A 21 -9.62 1.77 -6.17
CA ASN A 21 -8.65 0.67 -6.13
C ASN A 21 -7.22 1.19 -6.35
N GLY A 22 -7.05 2.10 -7.32
CA GLY A 22 -5.77 2.76 -7.57
C GLY A 22 -5.24 3.55 -6.39
N SER A 23 -6.12 4.12 -5.57
CA SER A 23 -5.74 4.80 -4.32
C SER A 23 -5.17 3.83 -3.29
N PHE A 24 -5.73 2.63 -3.15
CA PHE A 24 -5.16 1.57 -2.31
C PHE A 24 -3.84 1.07 -2.86
N TYR A 25 -3.76 0.85 -4.17
CA TYR A 25 -2.51 0.44 -4.84
C TYR A 25 -1.42 1.49 -4.63
N ALA A 26 -1.73 2.77 -4.80
CA ALA A 26 -0.78 3.87 -4.59
C ALA A 26 -0.28 3.93 -3.15
N MET A 27 -1.16 3.83 -2.15
CA MET A 27 -0.75 3.86 -0.73
C MET A 27 0.11 2.66 -0.34
N LEU A 28 -0.31 1.46 -0.71
CA LEU A 28 0.43 0.23 -0.38
C LEU A 28 1.77 0.19 -1.11
N SER A 29 1.78 0.51 -2.41
CA SER A 29 3.02 0.52 -3.19
C SER A 29 3.98 1.62 -2.73
N LEU A 30 3.48 2.76 -2.26
CA LEU A 30 4.28 3.82 -1.67
C LEU A 30 5.05 3.31 -0.43
N GLY A 31 4.36 2.68 0.52
CA GLY A 31 4.99 2.11 1.72
C GLY A 31 6.03 1.06 1.36
N LEU A 32 5.70 0.18 0.40
CA LEU A 32 6.63 -0.84 -0.10
C LEU A 32 7.84 -0.22 -0.83
N ALA A 33 7.63 0.81 -1.66
CA ALA A 33 8.71 1.50 -2.38
C ALA A 33 9.67 2.23 -1.43
N VAL A 34 9.15 2.82 -0.34
CA VAL A 34 9.97 3.44 0.71
C VAL A 34 10.84 2.40 1.40
N ILE A 35 10.29 1.24 1.76
CA ILE A 35 11.04 0.14 2.38
C ILE A 35 12.07 -0.41 1.39
N PHE A 36 11.66 -0.71 0.16
CA PHE A 36 12.54 -1.29 -0.86
C PHE A 36 13.68 -0.34 -1.24
N GLY A 37 13.38 0.95 -1.40
CA GLY A 37 14.39 1.97 -1.74
C GLY A 37 15.52 2.08 -0.72
N LEU A 38 15.27 1.68 0.55
CA LEU A 38 16.25 1.71 1.63
C LEU A 38 16.95 0.38 1.85
N LEU A 39 16.22 -0.72 1.78
CA LEU A 39 16.72 -2.03 2.19
C LEU A 39 17.16 -2.91 1.02
N GLY A 40 16.70 -2.60 -0.19
CA GLY A 40 16.91 -3.45 -1.36
C GLY A 40 16.24 -4.83 -1.25
N ILE A 41 15.37 -5.03 -0.26
CA ILE A 41 14.69 -6.29 0.02
C ILE A 41 13.21 -6.17 -0.32
N VAL A 42 12.69 -7.12 -1.09
CA VAL A 42 11.26 -7.27 -1.35
C VAL A 42 10.57 -7.74 -0.07
N ASN A 43 9.62 -6.95 0.43
CA ASN A 43 8.93 -7.24 1.68
C ASN A 43 7.51 -7.79 1.42
N PHE A 44 7.36 -9.11 1.39
CA PHE A 44 6.06 -9.76 1.26
C PHE A 44 5.18 -9.63 2.52
N ALA A 45 5.78 -9.39 3.71
CA ALA A 45 5.01 -9.12 4.92
C ALA A 45 4.21 -7.81 4.84
N HIS A 46 4.47 -6.95 3.84
CA HIS A 46 3.77 -5.67 3.68
C HIS A 46 2.26 -5.85 3.51
N GLY A 47 1.82 -6.87 2.76
CA GLY A 47 0.41 -7.25 2.68
C GLY A 47 -0.19 -7.69 4.03
N ALA A 48 0.57 -8.45 4.82
CA ALA A 48 0.15 -8.83 6.16
C ALA A 48 0.04 -7.62 7.10
N LEU A 49 0.94 -6.63 6.99
CA LEU A 49 0.87 -5.39 7.77
C LEU A 49 -0.37 -4.56 7.42
N TYR A 50 -0.77 -4.54 6.16
CA TYR A 50 -2.04 -3.97 5.72
C TYR A 50 -3.24 -4.68 6.35
N MET A 51 -3.27 -6.00 6.32
CA MET A 51 -4.30 -6.82 6.96
C MET A 51 -4.34 -6.55 8.48
N ILE A 52 -3.19 -6.58 9.16
CA ILE A 52 -3.10 -6.30 10.59
C ILE A 52 -3.66 -4.91 10.90
N GLY A 53 -3.38 -3.91 10.06
CA GLY A 53 -3.92 -2.56 10.19
C GLY A 53 -5.45 -2.53 10.19
N ALA A 54 -6.09 -3.24 9.27
CA ALA A 54 -7.54 -3.37 9.21
C ALA A 54 -8.11 -4.09 10.45
N TYR A 55 -7.47 -5.18 10.89
CA TYR A 55 -7.89 -5.91 12.10
C TYR A 55 -7.69 -5.10 13.37
N VAL A 56 -6.61 -4.32 13.50
CA VAL A 56 -6.43 -3.40 14.64
C VAL A 56 -7.59 -2.41 14.70
N ALA A 57 -7.99 -1.81 13.56
CA ALA A 57 -9.13 -0.91 13.52
C ALA A 57 -10.43 -1.64 13.90
N PHE A 58 -10.64 -2.85 13.40
CA PHE A 58 -11.80 -3.67 13.75
C PHE A 58 -11.86 -3.97 15.26
N VAL A 59 -10.76 -4.42 15.86
CA VAL A 59 -10.69 -4.73 17.30
C VAL A 59 -10.87 -3.48 18.14
N LEU A 60 -10.31 -2.33 17.73
CA LEU A 60 -10.49 -1.05 18.42
C LEU A 60 -11.97 -0.66 18.48
N LEU A 61 -12.73 -0.88 17.41
CA LEU A 61 -14.16 -0.59 17.37
C LEU A 61 -14.96 -1.64 18.15
N ASP A 62 -14.75 -2.95 17.88
CA ASP A 62 -15.55 -4.05 18.42
C ASP A 62 -15.37 -4.25 19.92
N LYS A 63 -14.14 -4.16 20.44
CA LYS A 63 -13.82 -4.42 21.84
C LYS A 63 -13.77 -3.18 22.72
N PHE A 64 -13.32 -2.04 22.14
CA PHE A 64 -13.06 -0.83 22.90
C PHE A 64 -14.01 0.32 22.56
N GLY A 65 -14.88 0.18 21.54
CA GLY A 65 -15.77 1.24 21.09
C GLY A 65 -15.03 2.45 20.53
N ILE A 66 -13.76 2.30 20.17
CA ILE A 66 -12.95 3.38 19.61
C ILE A 66 -13.34 3.58 18.15
N ASN A 67 -13.76 4.80 17.83
CA ASN A 67 -14.28 5.11 16.51
C ASN A 67 -13.21 5.15 15.41
N TYR A 68 -13.65 5.16 14.16
CA TYR A 68 -12.83 5.18 12.96
C TYR A 68 -11.72 6.25 12.95
N TRP A 69 -12.03 7.48 13.40
CA TRP A 69 -11.10 8.60 13.33
C TRP A 69 -9.87 8.40 14.22
N PHE A 70 -10.05 7.81 15.39
CA PHE A 70 -8.93 7.41 16.24
C PHE A 70 -8.19 6.19 15.68
N ALA A 71 -8.91 5.23 15.07
CA ALA A 71 -8.29 4.08 14.43
C ALA A 71 -7.33 4.48 13.29
N LEU A 72 -7.62 5.57 12.54
CA LEU A 72 -6.71 6.13 11.53
C LEU A 72 -5.35 6.56 12.08
N VAL A 73 -5.23 6.81 13.37
CA VAL A 73 -3.97 7.20 14.03
C VAL A 73 -3.38 6.03 14.80
N ILE A 74 -4.20 5.36 15.61
CA ILE A 74 -3.74 4.28 16.51
C ILE A 74 -3.24 3.08 15.72
N SER A 75 -3.98 2.63 14.69
CA SER A 75 -3.60 1.45 13.92
C SER A 75 -2.24 1.62 13.20
N PRO A 76 -1.96 2.71 12.48
CA PRO A 76 -0.64 2.94 11.91
C PRO A 76 0.49 3.00 12.94
N LEU A 77 0.24 3.55 14.13
CA LEU A 77 1.23 3.59 15.20
C LEU A 77 1.53 2.20 15.77
N VAL A 78 0.49 1.40 16.03
CA VAL A 78 0.63 0.02 16.52
C VAL A 78 1.39 -0.85 15.52
N VAL A 79 0.97 -0.81 14.26
CA VAL A 79 1.60 -1.62 13.21
C VAL A 79 2.98 -1.07 12.83
N GLY A 80 3.16 0.25 12.86
CA GLY A 80 4.46 0.88 12.70
C GLY A 80 5.45 0.43 13.79
N ALA A 81 5.01 0.40 15.05
CA ALA A 81 5.81 -0.13 16.17
C ALA A 81 6.13 -1.63 15.98
N LEU A 82 5.15 -2.42 15.52
CA LEU A 82 5.39 -3.82 15.14
C LEU A 82 6.45 -3.93 14.03
N GLY A 83 6.37 -3.08 13.01
CA GLY A 83 7.37 -2.98 11.95
C GLY A 83 8.77 -2.69 12.50
N VAL A 84 8.89 -1.72 13.41
CA VAL A 84 10.16 -1.42 14.10
C VAL A 84 10.71 -2.66 14.83
N VAL A 85 9.86 -3.41 15.51
CA VAL A 85 10.26 -4.66 16.19
C VAL A 85 10.74 -5.71 15.19
N ILE A 86 10.00 -5.92 14.10
CA ILE A 86 10.36 -6.89 13.05
C ILE A 86 11.72 -6.53 12.42
N GLU A 87 11.91 -5.25 12.07
CA GLU A 87 13.17 -4.79 11.50
C GLU A 87 14.34 -5.05 12.46
N ARG A 88 14.22 -4.57 13.71
CA ARG A 88 15.29 -4.63 14.70
C ARG A 88 15.69 -6.06 15.09
N THR A 89 14.72 -6.97 15.19
CA THR A 89 14.93 -8.33 15.70
C THR A 89 15.26 -9.33 14.61
N LEU A 90 14.63 -9.19 13.43
CA LEU A 90 14.68 -10.18 12.36
C LEU A 90 15.43 -9.66 11.13
N LEU A 91 14.95 -8.59 10.48
CA LEU A 91 15.49 -8.14 9.19
C LEU A 91 16.92 -7.62 9.29
N LYS A 92 17.25 -6.89 10.35
CA LYS A 92 18.61 -6.37 10.57
C LYS A 92 19.70 -7.45 10.51
N ARG A 93 19.37 -8.68 10.88
CA ARG A 93 20.31 -9.82 10.85
C ARG A 93 20.59 -10.30 9.42
N LEU A 94 19.70 -9.98 8.47
CA LEU A 94 19.76 -10.46 7.10
C LEU A 94 20.40 -9.47 6.13
N TYR A 95 20.66 -8.22 6.51
CA TYR A 95 21.20 -7.18 5.60
C TYR A 95 22.56 -7.51 4.99
N LYS A 96 23.32 -8.41 5.60
CA LYS A 96 24.66 -8.82 5.14
C LYS A 96 24.66 -10.17 4.40
N ILE A 97 23.48 -10.76 4.22
CA ILE A 97 23.29 -12.06 3.60
C ILE A 97 22.57 -11.86 2.25
N ASP A 98 22.48 -12.90 1.44
CA ASP A 98 21.76 -12.86 0.16
C ASP A 98 20.31 -12.36 0.36
N PRO A 99 19.84 -11.38 -0.44
CA PRO A 99 18.49 -10.81 -0.35
C PRO A 99 17.35 -11.84 -0.38
N ILE A 100 17.58 -13.02 -0.92
CA ILE A 100 16.59 -14.10 -0.95
C ILE A 100 16.15 -14.54 0.46
N TYR A 101 17.05 -14.48 1.46
CA TYR A 101 16.69 -14.82 2.84
C TYR A 101 15.73 -13.77 3.44
N GLY A 102 15.87 -12.50 3.08
CA GLY A 102 14.95 -11.45 3.45
C GLY A 102 13.56 -11.66 2.85
N LEU A 103 13.51 -12.05 1.58
CA LEU A 103 12.27 -12.41 0.89
C LEU A 103 11.57 -13.59 1.56
N LEU A 104 12.31 -14.69 1.82
CA LEU A 104 11.77 -15.89 2.46
C LEU A 104 11.27 -15.59 3.88
N LEU A 105 12.02 -14.80 4.67
CA LEU A 105 11.61 -14.41 6.00
C LEU A 105 10.30 -13.60 5.96
N THR A 106 10.22 -12.58 5.11
CA THR A 106 9.02 -11.73 5.02
C THR A 106 7.81 -12.49 4.51
N PHE A 107 8.00 -13.44 3.60
CA PHE A 107 6.95 -14.35 3.16
C PHE A 107 6.49 -15.28 4.29
N GLY A 108 7.41 -15.87 5.04
CA GLY A 108 7.10 -16.69 6.21
C GLY A 108 6.33 -15.89 7.29
N LEU A 109 6.74 -14.63 7.56
CA LEU A 109 6.02 -13.75 8.48
C LEU A 109 4.59 -13.45 8.00
N ALA A 110 4.39 -13.26 6.69
CA ALA A 110 3.06 -13.08 6.13
C ALA A 110 2.16 -14.29 6.37
N LEU A 111 2.66 -15.51 6.11
CA LEU A 111 1.92 -16.75 6.34
C LEU A 111 1.61 -16.99 7.83
N ILE A 112 2.54 -16.69 8.73
CA ILE A 112 2.33 -16.79 10.17
C ILE A 112 1.23 -15.80 10.60
N ALA A 113 1.30 -14.54 10.18
CA ALA A 113 0.28 -13.55 10.49
C ALA A 113 -1.09 -14.00 9.98
N GLU A 114 -1.17 -14.43 8.72
CA GLU A 114 -2.42 -14.94 8.12
C GLU A 114 -2.98 -16.14 8.93
N GLY A 115 -2.14 -17.10 9.31
CA GLY A 115 -2.54 -18.25 10.11
C GLY A 115 -3.06 -17.86 11.49
N VAL A 116 -2.39 -16.92 12.18
CA VAL A 116 -2.80 -16.40 13.50
C VAL A 116 -4.17 -15.70 13.41
N PHE A 117 -4.36 -14.84 12.41
CA PHE A 117 -5.62 -14.12 12.24
C PHE A 117 -6.76 -15.03 11.80
N ARG A 118 -6.50 -16.09 11.01
CA ARG A 118 -7.48 -17.16 10.72
C ARG A 118 -7.91 -17.90 11.99
N TYR A 119 -6.98 -18.18 12.87
CA TYR A 119 -7.28 -18.88 14.13
C TYR A 119 -8.16 -18.01 15.05
N TRP A 120 -7.94 -16.69 15.11
CA TRP A 120 -8.67 -15.79 16.01
C TRP A 120 -10.02 -15.32 15.45
N PHE A 121 -10.10 -15.08 14.15
CA PHE A 121 -11.24 -14.42 13.49
C PHE A 121 -11.96 -15.29 12.45
N ASP A 122 -11.48 -16.52 12.28
CA ASP A 122 -11.96 -17.42 11.23
C ASP A 122 -11.68 -16.89 9.80
N VAL A 123 -12.18 -17.60 8.79
CA VAL A 123 -12.03 -17.24 7.37
C VAL A 123 -13.13 -16.27 6.93
N SER A 124 -14.22 -16.22 7.69
CA SER A 124 -15.35 -15.32 7.45
C SER A 124 -14.92 -13.86 7.60
N GLY A 125 -15.30 -13.02 6.63
CA GLY A 125 -14.98 -11.59 6.66
C GLY A 125 -15.69 -10.86 7.80
N GLN A 126 -14.96 -10.00 8.50
CA GLN A 126 -15.51 -9.10 9.51
C GLN A 126 -15.98 -7.80 8.84
N SER A 127 -17.20 -7.38 9.15
CA SER A 127 -17.75 -6.13 8.62
C SER A 127 -17.32 -4.96 9.48
N TYR A 128 -16.80 -3.92 8.85
CA TYR A 128 -16.48 -2.65 9.50
C TYR A 128 -17.45 -1.57 9.01
N PRO A 129 -18.20 -0.89 9.90
CA PRO A 129 -19.19 0.09 9.51
C PRO A 129 -18.56 1.36 8.93
N VAL A 130 -19.24 1.95 7.96
CA VAL A 130 -18.88 3.29 7.47
C VAL A 130 -19.14 4.33 8.57
N PRO A 131 -18.20 5.23 8.88
CA PRO A 131 -18.40 6.28 9.88
C PRO A 131 -19.60 7.15 9.56
N ASP A 132 -20.39 7.55 10.59
CA ASP A 132 -21.64 8.31 10.41
C ASP A 132 -21.46 9.58 9.59
N LEU A 133 -20.35 10.28 9.76
CA LEU A 133 -20.02 11.51 9.01
C LEU A 133 -19.86 11.28 7.50
N LEU A 134 -19.52 10.07 7.09
CA LEU A 134 -19.23 9.68 5.70
C LEU A 134 -20.31 8.75 5.12
N GLN A 135 -21.40 8.55 5.83
CA GLN A 135 -22.55 7.80 5.31
C GLN A 135 -23.26 8.56 4.20
N GLY A 136 -24.00 7.79 3.39
CA GLY A 136 -24.75 8.34 2.25
C GLY A 136 -23.92 8.42 0.98
N ALA A 137 -24.50 9.06 -0.02
CA ALA A 137 -23.91 9.20 -1.34
C ALA A 137 -24.32 10.54 -1.96
N THR A 138 -23.40 11.13 -2.72
CA THR A 138 -23.63 12.37 -3.47
C THR A 138 -24.02 12.04 -4.91
N ASN A 139 -25.12 12.59 -5.37
CA ASN A 139 -25.55 12.44 -6.75
C ASN A 139 -24.84 13.50 -7.63
N LEU A 140 -23.97 13.02 -8.53
CA LEU A 140 -23.22 13.85 -9.48
C LEU A 140 -23.97 14.06 -10.81
N GLY A 141 -25.22 13.61 -10.91
CA GLY A 141 -26.04 13.68 -12.13
C GLY A 141 -25.78 12.49 -13.09
N PHE A 142 -24.52 12.20 -13.36
CA PHE A 142 -24.11 11.05 -14.21
C PHE A 142 -23.81 9.79 -13.41
N MET A 143 -23.62 9.88 -12.09
CA MET A 143 -23.42 8.74 -11.19
C MET A 143 -23.76 9.11 -9.74
N VAL A 144 -24.00 8.08 -8.93
CA VAL A 144 -24.11 8.20 -7.47
C VAL A 144 -22.80 7.74 -6.83
N LEU A 145 -22.08 8.67 -6.19
CA LEU A 145 -20.80 8.43 -5.55
C LEU A 145 -20.98 8.27 -4.03
N PRO A 146 -20.68 7.10 -3.44
CA PRO A 146 -20.64 6.94 -1.99
C PRO A 146 -19.63 7.92 -1.36
N ASN A 147 -20.03 8.67 -0.35
CA ASN A 147 -19.19 9.69 0.29
C ASN A 147 -17.90 9.10 0.85
N TYR A 148 -17.96 7.88 1.40
CA TYR A 148 -16.79 7.20 1.92
C TYR A 148 -15.74 6.90 0.84
N ARG A 149 -16.16 6.53 -0.38
CA ARG A 149 -15.22 6.29 -1.49
C ARG A 149 -14.50 7.55 -1.91
N ALA A 150 -15.20 8.69 -1.95
CA ALA A 150 -14.58 10.00 -2.18
C ALA A 150 -13.54 10.34 -1.10
N TRP A 151 -13.90 10.07 0.17
CA TRP A 151 -12.99 10.23 1.30
C TRP A 151 -11.72 9.37 1.17
N VAL A 152 -11.84 8.09 0.78
CA VAL A 152 -10.70 7.18 0.57
C VAL A 152 -9.73 7.77 -0.48
N VAL A 153 -10.24 8.24 -1.61
CA VAL A 153 -9.41 8.85 -2.66
C VAL A 153 -8.70 10.10 -2.11
N PHE A 154 -9.44 10.99 -1.45
CA PHE A 154 -8.88 12.21 -0.88
C PHE A 154 -7.81 11.93 0.18
N ALA A 155 -8.10 11.04 1.13
CA ALA A 155 -7.18 10.67 2.20
C ALA A 155 -5.92 9.99 1.64
N SER A 156 -6.07 9.06 0.70
CA SER A 156 -4.95 8.38 0.05
C SER A 156 -4.05 9.34 -0.70
N LEU A 157 -4.61 10.26 -1.48
CA LEU A 157 -3.84 11.27 -2.19
C LEU A 157 -3.10 12.20 -1.22
N THR A 158 -3.76 12.63 -0.15
CA THR A 158 -3.15 13.49 0.88
C THR A 158 -1.95 12.80 1.53
N VAL A 159 -2.10 11.53 1.91
CA VAL A 159 -1.02 10.73 2.50
C VAL A 159 0.11 10.49 1.49
N CYS A 160 -0.23 10.15 0.25
CA CYS A 160 0.75 9.92 -0.82
C CYS A 160 1.57 11.18 -1.10
N LEU A 161 0.92 12.33 -1.28
CA LEU A 161 1.59 13.60 -1.54
C LEU A 161 2.39 14.09 -0.33
N GLY A 162 1.86 13.91 0.89
CA GLY A 162 2.55 14.24 2.13
C GLY A 162 3.83 13.41 2.32
N THR A 163 3.76 12.12 2.06
CA THR A 163 4.92 11.22 2.13
C THR A 163 5.93 11.55 1.03
N TRP A 164 5.47 11.75 -0.20
CA TRP A 164 6.32 12.18 -1.30
C TRP A 164 7.06 13.48 -0.96
N TYR A 165 6.33 14.50 -0.48
CA TYR A 165 6.93 15.79 -0.08
C TYR A 165 7.98 15.59 1.02
N THR A 166 7.66 14.78 2.05
CA THR A 166 8.57 14.50 3.17
C THR A 166 9.87 13.86 2.68
N ILE A 167 9.80 12.91 1.76
CA ILE A 167 11.00 12.18 1.29
C ILE A 167 11.73 12.94 0.18
N GLU A 168 11.05 13.60 -0.74
CA GLU A 168 11.71 14.28 -1.87
C GLU A 168 12.18 15.69 -1.52
N ARG A 169 11.51 16.39 -0.61
CA ARG A 169 11.71 17.82 -0.36
C ARG A 169 12.28 18.15 1.02
N THR A 170 12.49 17.16 1.91
CA THR A 170 13.04 17.42 3.24
C THR A 170 14.43 16.83 3.43
N ARG A 171 15.12 17.26 4.51
CA ARG A 171 16.43 16.73 4.91
C ARG A 171 16.38 15.24 5.25
N LEU A 172 15.24 14.74 5.75
CA LEU A 172 15.02 13.32 6.01
C LEU A 172 15.29 12.46 4.78
N GLY A 173 14.68 12.81 3.65
CA GLY A 173 14.89 12.06 2.42
C GLY A 173 16.31 12.17 1.88
N ALA A 174 16.98 13.32 2.05
CA ALA A 174 18.38 13.45 1.70
C ALA A 174 19.27 12.49 2.52
N TYR A 175 19.04 12.39 3.82
CA TYR A 175 19.75 11.45 4.70
C TYR A 175 19.46 10.00 4.35
N LEU A 176 18.20 9.70 4.00
CA LEU A 176 17.79 8.36 3.56
C LEU A 176 18.55 7.94 2.30
N ARG A 177 18.57 8.78 1.26
CA ARG A 177 19.30 8.50 0.01
C ARG A 177 20.81 8.37 0.25
N ALA A 178 21.42 9.29 0.98
CA ALA A 178 22.82 9.20 1.33
C ALA A 178 23.16 7.94 2.13
N GLY A 179 22.28 7.55 3.07
CA GLY A 179 22.44 6.35 3.90
C GLY A 179 22.34 5.04 3.12
N THR A 180 21.66 5.02 1.97
CA THR A 180 21.61 3.85 1.09
C THR A 180 22.85 3.73 0.19
N GLU A 181 23.43 4.88 -0.22
CA GLU A 181 24.62 4.91 -1.07
C GLU A 181 25.90 4.61 -0.27
N ASN A 182 26.11 5.30 0.86
CA ASN A 182 27.29 5.09 1.70
C ASN A 182 26.96 5.22 3.20
N PRO A 183 26.50 4.12 3.83
CA PRO A 183 26.14 4.13 5.25
C PRO A 183 27.28 4.53 6.18
N ALA A 184 28.53 4.14 5.85
CA ALA A 184 29.71 4.42 6.67
C ALA A 184 30.03 5.92 6.68
N LEU A 185 29.97 6.57 5.53
CA LEU A 185 30.19 8.00 5.40
C LEU A 185 29.14 8.80 6.17
N VAL A 186 27.85 8.43 6.05
CA VAL A 186 26.75 9.11 6.75
C VAL A 186 26.87 8.96 8.26
N GLN A 187 27.32 7.78 8.75
CA GLN A 187 27.60 7.58 10.16
C GLN A 187 28.78 8.43 10.67
N ALA A 188 29.81 8.63 9.83
CA ALA A 188 30.93 9.52 10.18
C ALA A 188 30.51 10.98 10.40
N PHE A 189 29.41 11.42 9.77
CA PHE A 189 28.78 12.72 10.01
C PHE A 189 27.82 12.72 11.22
N GLY A 190 27.81 11.67 12.04
CA GLY A 190 27.03 11.59 13.29
C GLY A 190 25.58 11.16 13.10
N ILE A 191 25.16 10.74 11.91
CA ILE A 191 23.78 10.26 11.63
C ILE A 191 23.70 8.76 11.94
N ASN A 192 22.78 8.38 12.80
CA ASN A 192 22.55 6.97 13.15
C ASN A 192 21.73 6.25 12.06
N VAL A 193 22.42 5.73 11.04
CA VAL A 193 21.81 5.03 9.90
C VAL A 193 20.95 3.84 10.34
N PRO A 194 21.35 2.96 11.28
CA PRO A 194 20.49 1.87 11.77
C PRO A 194 19.15 2.34 12.34
N VAL A 195 19.14 3.41 13.13
CA VAL A 195 17.88 3.97 13.67
C VAL A 195 17.04 4.56 12.54
N MET A 196 17.65 5.22 11.57
CA MET A 196 16.97 5.79 10.43
C MET A 196 16.29 4.70 9.58
N VAL A 197 16.97 3.60 9.29
CA VAL A 197 16.42 2.45 8.57
C VAL A 197 15.24 1.84 9.33
N MET A 198 15.41 1.61 10.64
CA MET A 198 14.37 1.06 11.52
C MET A 198 13.11 1.92 11.53
N LEU A 199 13.25 3.23 11.68
CA LEU A 199 12.11 4.16 11.70
C LEU A 199 11.42 4.24 10.33
N THR A 200 12.17 4.17 9.25
CA THR A 200 11.59 4.18 7.90
C THR A 200 10.83 2.89 7.60
N TYR A 201 11.34 1.74 8.04
CA TYR A 201 10.59 0.49 7.93
C TYR A 201 9.28 0.56 8.73
N GLY A 202 9.35 1.09 9.97
CA GLY A 202 8.16 1.31 10.80
C GLY A 202 7.16 2.28 10.16
N ALA A 203 7.64 3.38 9.56
CA ALA A 203 6.79 4.31 8.83
C ALA A 203 6.12 3.66 7.60
N GLY A 204 6.86 2.87 6.81
CA GLY A 204 6.31 2.09 5.71
C GLY A 204 5.26 1.08 6.16
N ALA A 205 5.51 0.37 7.28
CA ALA A 205 4.53 -0.53 7.91
C ALA A 205 3.27 0.24 8.38
N GLY A 206 3.44 1.43 8.94
CA GLY A 206 2.35 2.32 9.32
C GLY A 206 1.50 2.77 8.11
N LEU A 207 2.14 3.07 6.97
CA LEU A 207 1.44 3.39 5.72
C LEU A 207 0.61 2.21 5.21
N ALA A 208 1.12 0.97 5.29
CA ALA A 208 0.35 -0.21 4.95
C ALA A 208 -0.87 -0.36 5.87
N ALA A 209 -0.69 -0.18 7.18
CA ALA A 209 -1.79 -0.25 8.14
C ALA A 209 -2.84 0.83 7.89
N LEU A 210 -2.43 2.05 7.57
CA LEU A 210 -3.35 3.13 7.24
C LEU A 210 -4.21 2.80 6.01
N ALA A 211 -3.59 2.20 4.98
CA ALA A 211 -4.34 1.68 3.83
C ALA A 211 -5.35 0.60 4.25
N GLY A 212 -4.98 -0.27 5.21
CA GLY A 212 -5.88 -1.28 5.79
C GLY A 212 -7.08 -0.67 6.50
N VAL A 213 -6.87 0.37 7.31
CA VAL A 213 -7.97 1.10 7.99
C VAL A 213 -8.91 1.74 6.98
N LEU A 214 -8.38 2.39 5.94
CA LEU A 214 -9.17 2.99 4.86
C LEU A 214 -9.94 1.95 4.05
N ALA A 215 -9.42 0.74 3.91
CA ALA A 215 -10.07 -0.34 3.17
C ALA A 215 -11.17 -1.03 3.96
N ALA A 216 -11.08 -1.08 5.29
CA ALA A 216 -11.98 -1.83 6.15
C ALA A 216 -13.49 -1.55 5.93
N PRO A 217 -13.96 -0.29 5.75
CA PRO A 217 -15.35 -0.02 5.42
C PRO A 217 -15.74 -0.24 3.95
N VAL A 218 -14.77 -0.48 3.05
CA VAL A 218 -15.02 -0.71 1.60
C VAL A 218 -15.13 -2.19 1.29
N ILE A 219 -14.27 -2.99 1.95
CA ILE A 219 -14.19 -4.44 1.76
C ILE A 219 -14.24 -5.11 3.13
N GLN A 220 -14.69 -6.35 3.17
CA GLN A 220 -14.66 -7.13 4.42
C GLN A 220 -13.21 -7.34 4.87
N VAL A 221 -12.98 -7.20 6.18
CA VAL A 221 -11.70 -7.48 6.80
C VAL A 221 -11.53 -8.99 6.91
N THR A 222 -10.65 -9.55 6.09
CA THR A 222 -10.39 -11.00 6.03
C THR A 222 -8.91 -11.30 6.22
N PRO A 223 -8.54 -12.50 6.72
CA PRO A 223 -7.14 -12.88 6.85
C PRO A 223 -6.37 -12.92 5.52
N LEU A 224 -7.08 -13.09 4.39
CA LEU A 224 -6.50 -13.17 3.05
C LEU A 224 -6.39 -11.81 2.33
N MET A 225 -6.95 -10.73 2.90
CA MET A 225 -7.00 -9.44 2.22
C MET A 225 -5.61 -8.90 1.83
N GLY A 226 -4.58 -9.23 2.64
CA GLY A 226 -3.20 -8.85 2.38
C GLY A 226 -2.56 -9.64 1.23
N SER A 227 -2.71 -10.97 1.27
CA SER A 227 -2.17 -11.88 0.25
C SER A 227 -2.76 -11.63 -1.13
N ASN A 228 -4.04 -11.27 -1.19
CA ASN A 228 -4.71 -10.96 -2.45
C ASN A 228 -4.18 -9.70 -3.13
N LEU A 229 -3.71 -8.74 -2.36
CA LEU A 229 -3.26 -7.43 -2.88
C LEU A 229 -1.74 -7.35 -3.10
N ILE A 230 -0.93 -8.07 -2.33
CA ILE A 230 0.53 -7.88 -2.34
C ILE A 230 1.17 -8.12 -3.70
N ILE A 231 0.64 -9.07 -4.48
CA ILE A 231 1.16 -9.38 -5.82
C ILE A 231 0.92 -8.21 -6.79
N VAL A 232 -0.27 -7.61 -6.74
CA VAL A 232 -0.61 -6.43 -7.55
C VAL A 232 0.23 -5.23 -7.11
N VAL A 233 0.36 -5.01 -5.82
CA VAL A 233 1.17 -3.93 -5.24
C VAL A 233 2.65 -4.06 -5.63
N PHE A 234 3.18 -5.28 -5.64
CA PHE A 234 4.52 -5.55 -6.14
C PHE A 234 4.65 -5.20 -7.62
N ALA A 235 3.68 -5.59 -8.46
CA ALA A 235 3.66 -5.20 -9.87
C ALA A 235 3.65 -3.68 -10.05
N VAL A 236 2.87 -2.94 -9.23
CA VAL A 236 2.85 -1.47 -9.23
C VAL A 236 4.23 -0.88 -8.94
N VAL A 237 4.93 -1.39 -7.92
CA VAL A 237 6.28 -0.92 -7.55
C VAL A 237 7.30 -1.21 -8.64
N VAL A 238 7.22 -2.38 -9.27
CA VAL A 238 8.11 -2.77 -10.37
C VAL A 238 7.86 -1.91 -11.61
N ILE A 239 6.61 -1.72 -12.01
CA ILE A 239 6.24 -0.85 -13.15
C ILE A 239 6.63 0.59 -12.86
N GLY A 240 6.34 1.09 -11.65
CA GLY A 240 6.69 2.46 -11.23
C GLY A 240 8.18 2.73 -11.15
N GLY A 241 8.97 1.66 -11.00
CA GLY A 241 10.41 1.69 -10.76
C GLY A 241 10.73 1.52 -9.28
N MET A 242 11.46 0.45 -8.98
CA MET A 242 11.79 0.06 -7.61
C MET A 242 12.54 1.18 -6.85
N GLY A 243 11.92 1.67 -5.77
CA GLY A 243 12.43 2.79 -4.97
C GLY A 243 12.00 4.18 -5.45
N SER A 244 11.25 4.29 -6.55
CA SER A 244 10.66 5.57 -7.00
C SER A 244 9.31 5.82 -6.32
N ILE A 245 9.28 6.78 -5.41
CA ILE A 245 8.06 7.14 -4.65
C ILE A 245 6.98 7.71 -5.57
N LEU A 246 7.36 8.70 -6.39
CA LEU A 246 6.43 9.28 -7.37
C LEU A 246 5.97 8.24 -8.39
N GLY A 247 6.89 7.39 -8.85
CA GLY A 247 6.58 6.28 -9.75
C GLY A 247 5.53 5.34 -9.19
N SER A 248 5.65 4.93 -7.93
CA SER A 248 4.69 4.05 -7.26
C SER A 248 3.31 4.68 -7.12
N ILE A 249 3.23 5.98 -6.80
CA ILE A 249 1.96 6.71 -6.68
C ILE A 249 1.26 6.78 -8.05
N LEU A 250 1.96 7.27 -9.07
CA LEU A 250 1.38 7.45 -10.40
C LEU A 250 0.98 6.13 -11.05
N THR A 251 1.83 5.11 -10.90
CA THR A 251 1.55 3.77 -11.42
C THR A 251 0.39 3.12 -10.69
N GLY A 252 0.31 3.24 -9.36
CA GLY A 252 -0.80 2.70 -8.57
C GLY A 252 -2.14 3.29 -9.00
N LEU A 253 -2.23 4.61 -9.10
CA LEU A 253 -3.44 5.29 -9.58
C LEU A 253 -3.76 4.93 -11.04
N GLY A 254 -2.75 4.95 -11.91
CA GLY A 254 -2.91 4.62 -13.34
C GLY A 254 -3.39 3.19 -13.56
N LEU A 255 -2.80 2.21 -12.89
CA LEU A 255 -3.20 0.81 -13.01
C LEU A 255 -4.60 0.56 -12.45
N GLY A 256 -4.99 1.23 -11.36
CA GLY A 256 -6.36 1.16 -10.87
C GLY A 256 -7.37 1.67 -11.90
N ILE A 257 -7.07 2.79 -12.57
CA ILE A 257 -7.91 3.32 -13.66
C ILE A 257 -7.96 2.34 -14.83
N VAL A 258 -6.81 1.80 -15.26
CA VAL A 258 -6.75 0.82 -16.35
C VAL A 258 -7.55 -0.44 -16.01
N GLU A 259 -7.44 -0.96 -14.80
CA GLU A 259 -8.24 -2.09 -14.32
C GLU A 259 -9.74 -1.78 -14.37
N GLY A 260 -10.14 -0.60 -13.87
CA GLY A 260 -11.53 -0.13 -13.93
C GLY A 260 -12.06 -0.03 -15.37
N LEU A 261 -11.29 0.55 -16.29
CA LEU A 261 -11.64 0.63 -17.69
C LEU A 261 -11.68 -0.75 -18.35
N THR A 262 -10.75 -1.63 -18.02
CA THR A 262 -10.75 -3.00 -18.54
C THR A 262 -12.02 -3.76 -18.11
N LYS A 263 -12.51 -3.55 -16.89
CA LYS A 263 -13.79 -4.11 -16.43
C LYS A 263 -14.99 -3.66 -17.24
N VAL A 264 -14.94 -2.48 -17.84
CA VAL A 264 -16.01 -1.96 -18.72
C VAL A 264 -16.02 -2.66 -20.06
N PHE A 265 -14.84 -2.82 -20.70
CA PHE A 265 -14.74 -3.29 -22.08
C PHE A 265 -14.53 -4.82 -22.17
N TYR A 266 -13.75 -5.37 -21.25
CA TYR A 266 -13.38 -6.78 -21.23
C TYR A 266 -13.18 -7.29 -19.79
N PRO A 267 -14.26 -7.57 -19.05
CA PRO A 267 -14.22 -7.91 -17.62
C PRO A 267 -13.28 -9.07 -17.27
N GLU A 268 -13.19 -10.07 -18.14
CA GLU A 268 -12.37 -11.28 -17.94
C GLU A 268 -10.87 -10.98 -17.90
N ALA A 269 -10.42 -9.94 -18.61
CA ALA A 269 -9.02 -9.54 -18.64
C ALA A 269 -8.62 -8.61 -17.48
N SER A 270 -9.57 -8.13 -16.68
CA SER A 270 -9.31 -7.11 -15.66
C SER A 270 -8.33 -7.56 -14.58
N SER A 271 -8.32 -8.84 -14.22
CA SER A 271 -7.38 -9.42 -13.25
C SER A 271 -5.97 -9.65 -13.81
N ILE A 272 -5.84 -9.69 -15.15
CA ILE A 272 -4.60 -10.05 -15.85
C ILE A 272 -3.89 -8.80 -16.37
N VAL A 273 -4.64 -7.74 -16.69
CA VAL A 273 -4.13 -6.54 -17.38
C VAL A 273 -2.94 -5.90 -16.68
N VAL A 274 -2.91 -5.89 -15.35
CA VAL A 274 -1.80 -5.35 -14.56
C VAL A 274 -0.51 -6.10 -14.84
N PHE A 275 -0.57 -7.43 -14.93
CA PHE A 275 0.60 -8.28 -15.19
C PHE A 275 1.06 -8.21 -16.63
N VAL A 276 0.12 -8.06 -17.59
CA VAL A 276 0.45 -7.82 -19.01
C VAL A 276 1.20 -6.50 -19.16
N ILE A 277 0.72 -5.42 -18.52
CA ILE A 277 1.41 -4.14 -18.53
C ILE A 277 2.79 -4.26 -17.87
N MET A 278 2.90 -4.98 -16.76
CA MET A 278 4.18 -5.22 -16.09
C MET A 278 5.18 -5.90 -17.04
N ALA A 279 4.76 -6.95 -17.73
CA ALA A 279 5.62 -7.66 -18.68
C ALA A 279 6.08 -6.74 -19.82
N ILE A 280 5.17 -5.96 -20.40
CA ILE A 280 5.49 -5.00 -21.47
C ILE A 280 6.48 -3.94 -20.98
N VAL A 281 6.23 -3.34 -19.80
CA VAL A 281 7.10 -2.30 -19.24
C VAL A 281 8.49 -2.86 -18.96
N LEU A 282 8.60 -4.04 -18.36
CA LEU A 282 9.91 -4.66 -18.08
C LEU A 282 10.69 -5.03 -19.35
N MET A 283 10.01 -5.39 -20.44
CA MET A 283 10.65 -5.64 -21.73
C MET A 283 11.22 -4.36 -22.36
N ILE A 284 10.55 -3.22 -22.17
CA ILE A 284 10.95 -1.93 -22.78
C ILE A 284 11.89 -1.15 -21.84
N ARG A 285 11.60 -1.15 -20.54
CA ARG A 285 12.35 -0.45 -19.50
C ARG A 285 12.52 -1.34 -18.26
N PRO A 286 13.59 -2.14 -18.16
CA PRO A 286 13.83 -3.04 -17.02
C PRO A 286 13.90 -2.34 -15.66
N ALA A 287 14.28 -1.05 -15.63
CA ALA A 287 14.30 -0.23 -14.40
C ALA A 287 12.90 0.27 -13.98
N GLY A 288 11.85 0.02 -14.76
CA GLY A 288 10.53 0.61 -14.59
C GLY A 288 10.40 2.00 -15.20
N LEU A 289 9.17 2.57 -15.19
CA LEU A 289 8.87 3.84 -15.88
C LEU A 289 9.64 5.04 -15.30
N PHE A 290 9.85 5.06 -13.97
CA PHE A 290 10.51 6.14 -13.25
C PHE A 290 11.76 5.67 -12.49
N GLY A 291 12.24 4.45 -12.78
CA GLY A 291 13.49 3.93 -12.23
C GLY A 291 14.71 4.62 -12.84
N LYS A 292 15.78 4.69 -12.07
CA LYS A 292 17.09 5.16 -12.59
C LYS A 292 17.82 3.97 -13.19
N GLU A 293 18.20 4.07 -14.45
CA GLU A 293 19.16 3.15 -15.05
C GLU A 293 20.51 3.34 -14.33
N LYS A 294 21.07 2.22 -13.83
CA LYS A 294 22.40 2.22 -13.20
C LYS A 294 23.46 2.00 -14.25
#